data_7eb3c92630cbbce05c71f89727907d91
#
_entry.id   7eb3c92630cbbce05c71f89727907d91
#
_cell.length_a   1.000
_cell.length_b   1.000
_cell.length_c   1.000
_cell.angle_alpha   90.00
_cell.angle_beta   90.00
_cell.angle_gamma   90.00
#
_symmetry.space_group_name_H-M   'P 1'
#
loop_
_entity.id
_entity.type
_entity.pdbx_description
1 polymer ?
#
loop_
_entity_poly.entity_id
_entity_poly.type
_entity_poly.pdbx_seq_one_letter_code
_entity_poly.pdbx_strand_id
1 'polypeptide(L)'
;MTTTLSPSPARQIVPPEERYATELAFLAAHDDGPRPPAWRLTPRAVVTFVMGSAGEALKLPDDADVPEGVPRRLVIEDKFVGDRALVERCVVTLAGERGLLLVGEPGTAKSMLSELLSTAVCGTSGLVVQGTAGTTEDQLKYGWNYALLLAQGPTRQALVPSPVLTAMSRGAVARVEEVTRCLPEVQDALVSLLSERRIAVPELAGSEDALAHAAPGFNLIATANLRDKGVSEMSAALKRRFNFETVGPIGDLDAETALVRGQARASVERAGAPFQVDDAVLEALVTAFRDLREGRSAEGWEVERPSTVMSTAEAVSVAGALALAAAYFPGDRDVLGLLPGHLLGVVRKDDPADAARLRGYWDGPVRRRAEQGSATWRTLWDLRTVLEG
;
A
#
# COMPACT_ATOMS: atom_id res chain seq x y z
N MET A 1 -39.88 -5.66 -22.65
CA MET A 1 -39.33 -4.44 -22.02
C MET A 1 -37.93 -4.77 -21.55
N THR A 2 -36.93 -4.38 -22.32
CA THR A 2 -35.52 -4.62 -22.02
C THR A 2 -35.08 -3.53 -21.03
N THR A 3 -34.95 -3.90 -19.76
CA THR A 3 -34.42 -3.00 -18.73
C THR A 3 -32.95 -2.78 -19.03
N THR A 4 -32.61 -1.66 -19.64
CA THR A 4 -31.23 -1.18 -19.74
C THR A 4 -30.76 -0.88 -18.34
N LEU A 5 -29.91 -1.74 -17.81
CA LEU A 5 -29.14 -1.47 -16.57
C LEU A 5 -28.38 -0.16 -16.80
N SER A 6 -28.67 0.84 -15.98
CA SER A 6 -27.86 2.06 -15.94
C SER A 6 -26.39 1.68 -15.73
N PRO A 7 -25.45 2.31 -16.41
CA PRO A 7 -24.03 2.04 -16.19
C PRO A 7 -23.75 2.23 -14.70
N SER A 8 -23.05 1.26 -14.11
CA SER A 8 -22.58 1.39 -12.70
C SER A 8 -21.86 2.73 -12.54
N PRO A 9 -22.14 3.49 -11.45
CA PRO A 9 -21.45 4.75 -11.23
C PRO A 9 -19.95 4.54 -11.26
N ALA A 10 -19.22 5.47 -11.86
CA ALA A 10 -17.77 5.43 -11.93
C ALA A 10 -17.20 5.29 -10.50
N ARG A 11 -16.39 4.25 -10.27
CA ARG A 11 -15.77 4.02 -8.97
C ARG A 11 -14.66 5.04 -8.77
N GLN A 12 -14.60 5.65 -7.58
CA GLN A 12 -13.54 6.57 -7.21
C GLN A 12 -12.16 5.88 -7.18
N ILE A 13 -12.14 4.61 -6.76
CA ILE A 13 -10.93 3.76 -6.71
C ILE A 13 -11.21 2.50 -7.53
N VAL A 14 -10.33 2.22 -8.48
CA VAL A 14 -10.34 0.99 -9.28
C VAL A 14 -9.34 0.02 -8.67
N PRO A 15 -9.74 -1.20 -8.29
CA PRO A 15 -8.83 -2.18 -7.72
C PRO A 15 -7.75 -2.60 -8.74
N PRO A 16 -6.55 -3.01 -8.28
CA PRO A 16 -5.43 -3.32 -9.17
C PRO A 16 -5.74 -4.40 -10.21
N GLU A 17 -6.54 -5.40 -9.88
CA GLU A 17 -6.94 -6.46 -10.80
C GLU A 17 -7.75 -5.96 -12.01
N GLU A 18 -8.48 -4.88 -11.85
CA GLU A 18 -9.20 -4.21 -12.95
C GLU A 18 -8.28 -3.18 -13.63
N ARG A 19 -7.55 -2.39 -12.83
CA ARG A 19 -6.67 -1.32 -13.31
C ARG A 19 -5.54 -1.84 -14.20
N TYR A 20 -4.98 -3.00 -13.87
CA TYR A 20 -3.86 -3.62 -14.58
C TYR A 20 -4.26 -4.90 -15.32
N ALA A 21 -5.54 -5.05 -15.69
CA ALA A 21 -6.07 -6.27 -16.31
C ALA A 21 -5.28 -6.69 -17.55
N THR A 22 -4.93 -5.73 -18.43
CA THR A 22 -4.15 -5.98 -19.65
C THR A 22 -2.75 -6.50 -19.35
N GLU A 23 -2.04 -5.89 -18.38
CA GLU A 23 -0.70 -6.33 -17.99
C GLU A 23 -0.71 -7.72 -17.36
N LEU A 24 -1.69 -7.99 -16.48
CA LEU A 24 -1.87 -9.30 -15.85
C LEU A 24 -2.17 -10.38 -16.89
N ALA A 25 -3.03 -10.11 -17.86
CA ALA A 25 -3.33 -11.04 -18.95
C ALA A 25 -2.12 -11.26 -19.86
N PHE A 26 -1.38 -10.18 -20.17
CA PHE A 26 -0.13 -10.27 -20.94
C PHE A 26 0.91 -11.15 -20.23
N LEU A 27 1.18 -10.89 -18.95
CA LEU A 27 2.17 -11.65 -18.17
C LEU A 27 1.79 -13.12 -18.00
N ALA A 28 0.49 -13.42 -17.87
CA ALA A 28 -0.01 -14.80 -17.81
C ALA A 28 0.23 -15.59 -19.09
N ALA A 29 0.21 -14.91 -20.26
CA ALA A 29 0.47 -15.49 -21.56
C ALA A 29 1.97 -15.43 -21.95
N HIS A 30 2.74 -14.51 -21.33
CA HIS A 30 4.16 -14.32 -21.62
C HIS A 30 5.05 -15.38 -20.99
N ASP A 31 4.78 -15.78 -19.75
CA ASP A 31 5.62 -16.68 -18.96
C ASP A 31 4.86 -17.99 -18.65
N ASP A 32 5.33 -19.09 -19.25
CA ASP A 32 4.82 -20.46 -19.08
C ASP A 32 5.58 -21.26 -18.02
N GLY A 33 6.48 -20.65 -17.29
CA GLY A 33 7.25 -21.25 -16.21
C GLY A 33 6.40 -21.91 -15.12
N PRO A 34 7.02 -22.63 -14.17
CA PRO A 34 6.29 -23.32 -13.11
C PRO A 34 5.52 -22.35 -12.24
N ARG A 35 4.26 -22.71 -11.93
CA ARG A 35 3.37 -21.95 -11.07
C ARG A 35 3.08 -22.71 -9.79
N PRO A 36 3.19 -22.09 -8.61
CA PRO A 36 2.64 -22.65 -7.40
C PRO A 36 1.12 -22.92 -7.54
N PRO A 37 0.55 -23.86 -6.79
CA PRO A 37 -0.87 -24.18 -6.86
C PRO A 37 -1.75 -22.94 -6.73
N ALA A 38 -2.78 -22.84 -7.55
CA ALA A 38 -3.76 -21.74 -7.61
C ALA A 38 -3.20 -20.34 -7.97
N TRP A 39 -1.91 -20.19 -8.27
CA TRP A 39 -1.37 -18.91 -8.72
C TRP A 39 -1.77 -18.59 -10.16
N ARG A 40 -2.09 -17.33 -10.41
CA ARG A 40 -2.38 -16.85 -11.77
C ARG A 40 -1.13 -16.61 -12.58
N LEU A 41 -0.10 -16.03 -11.97
CA LEU A 41 1.18 -15.72 -12.59
C LEU A 41 2.27 -16.63 -12.03
N THR A 42 3.33 -16.84 -12.82
CA THR A 42 4.56 -17.48 -12.32
C THR A 42 5.25 -16.56 -11.31
N PRO A 43 6.09 -17.06 -10.40
CA PRO A 43 6.87 -16.22 -9.49
C PRO A 43 7.65 -15.11 -10.19
N ARG A 44 8.25 -15.40 -11.36
CA ARG A 44 8.96 -14.41 -12.17
C ARG A 44 8.02 -13.33 -12.70
N ALA A 45 6.87 -13.71 -13.23
CA ALA A 45 5.87 -12.77 -13.74
C ALA A 45 5.28 -11.89 -12.63
N VAL A 46 5.10 -12.42 -11.39
CA VAL A 46 4.71 -11.62 -10.22
C VAL A 46 5.74 -10.54 -9.93
N VAL A 47 7.04 -10.88 -9.90
CA VAL A 47 8.12 -9.88 -9.70
C VAL A 47 8.10 -8.85 -10.82
N THR A 48 7.94 -9.27 -12.08
CA THR A 48 7.87 -8.35 -13.22
C THR A 48 6.64 -7.44 -13.14
N PHE A 49 5.50 -7.95 -12.69
CA PHE A 49 4.29 -7.12 -12.49
C PHE A 49 4.53 -6.01 -11.47
N VAL A 50 5.22 -6.32 -10.38
CA VAL A 50 5.47 -5.36 -9.29
C VAL A 50 6.58 -4.37 -9.64
N MET A 51 7.70 -4.88 -10.19
CA MET A 51 8.95 -4.14 -10.39
C MET A 51 9.14 -3.59 -11.81
N GLY A 52 8.18 -3.88 -12.71
CA GLY A 52 8.29 -3.49 -14.11
C GLY A 52 9.30 -4.33 -14.91
N SER A 53 9.35 -4.06 -16.21
CA SER A 53 10.27 -4.68 -17.18
C SER A 53 11.53 -3.84 -17.47
N ALA A 54 11.85 -2.87 -16.61
CA ALA A 54 12.98 -1.95 -16.76
C ALA A 54 13.00 -1.18 -18.10
N GLY A 55 11.82 -0.82 -18.61
CA GLY A 55 11.64 -0.16 -19.90
C GLY A 55 11.75 -1.08 -21.12
N GLU A 56 12.07 -2.36 -20.94
CA GLU A 56 12.12 -3.33 -22.03
C GLU A 56 10.71 -3.78 -22.44
N ALA A 57 10.45 -3.78 -23.76
CA ALA A 57 9.22 -4.31 -24.32
C ALA A 57 9.29 -5.85 -24.35
N LEU A 58 8.55 -6.49 -23.45
CA LEU A 58 8.38 -7.95 -23.46
C LEU A 58 7.56 -8.36 -24.70
N LYS A 59 7.86 -9.55 -25.27
CA LYS A 59 7.17 -10.10 -26.45
C LYS A 59 6.48 -11.41 -26.05
N LEU A 60 5.21 -11.58 -26.40
CA LEU A 60 4.54 -12.87 -26.25
C LEU A 60 5.19 -13.92 -27.17
N PRO A 61 5.24 -15.20 -26.75
CA PRO A 61 5.60 -16.31 -27.62
C PRO A 61 4.77 -16.29 -28.92
N ASP A 62 5.35 -16.72 -30.02
CA ASP A 62 4.67 -16.64 -31.34
C ASP A 62 3.43 -17.57 -31.40
N ASP A 63 3.44 -18.64 -30.63
CA ASP A 63 2.38 -19.63 -30.46
C ASP A 63 1.46 -19.37 -29.24
N ALA A 64 1.68 -18.28 -28.50
CA ALA A 64 0.81 -17.95 -27.37
C ALA A 64 -0.62 -17.65 -27.80
N ASP A 65 -1.59 -18.20 -27.07
CA ASP A 65 -2.98 -17.79 -27.15
C ASP A 65 -3.13 -16.39 -26.54
N VAL A 66 -3.38 -15.41 -27.42
CA VAL A 66 -3.42 -14.00 -27.04
C VAL A 66 -4.84 -13.62 -26.68
N PRO A 67 -5.15 -13.27 -25.42
CA PRO A 67 -6.47 -12.79 -25.05
C PRO A 67 -6.87 -11.54 -25.83
N GLU A 68 -8.18 -11.38 -26.07
CA GLU A 68 -8.71 -10.20 -26.79
C GLU A 68 -8.29 -8.90 -26.11
N GLY A 69 -7.80 -7.94 -26.89
CA GLY A 69 -7.35 -6.63 -26.38
C GLY A 69 -5.95 -6.61 -25.76
N VAL A 70 -5.24 -7.74 -25.72
CA VAL A 70 -3.85 -7.81 -25.21
C VAL A 70 -2.86 -7.61 -26.37
N PRO A 71 -1.92 -6.64 -26.28
CA PRO A 71 -0.92 -6.42 -27.32
C PRO A 71 0.12 -7.53 -27.33
N ARG A 72 0.75 -7.82 -28.50
CA ARG A 72 1.84 -8.81 -28.60
C ARG A 72 3.16 -8.35 -27.99
N ARG A 73 3.31 -7.04 -27.74
CA ARG A 73 4.47 -6.46 -27.04
C ARG A 73 3.96 -5.45 -26.03
N LEU A 74 4.54 -5.46 -24.85
CA LEU A 74 4.15 -4.56 -23.77
C LEU A 74 5.36 -4.24 -22.88
N VAL A 75 5.53 -2.98 -22.54
CA VAL A 75 6.40 -2.56 -21.44
C VAL A 75 5.56 -2.63 -20.16
N ILE A 76 6.06 -3.31 -19.16
CA ILE A 76 5.44 -3.33 -17.83
C ILE A 76 6.06 -2.22 -17.02
N GLU A 77 5.24 -1.25 -16.62
CA GLU A 77 5.66 -0.15 -15.77
C GLU A 77 5.91 -0.64 -14.33
N ASP A 78 6.89 -0.06 -13.66
CA ASP A 78 7.12 -0.31 -12.24
C ASP A 78 5.97 0.29 -11.40
N LYS A 79 5.51 -0.48 -10.42
CA LYS A 79 4.41 -0.11 -9.52
C LYS A 79 4.89 0.08 -8.09
N PHE A 80 6.07 -0.44 -7.79
CA PHE A 80 6.70 -0.36 -6.49
C PHE A 80 8.15 0.10 -6.64
N VAL A 81 8.47 1.21 -5.99
CA VAL A 81 9.84 1.73 -5.92
C VAL A 81 10.52 1.14 -4.69
N GLY A 82 11.47 0.24 -4.89
CA GLY A 82 12.16 -0.45 -3.83
C GLY A 82 13.15 -1.50 -4.33
N ASP A 83 13.68 -2.30 -3.41
CA ASP A 83 14.63 -3.36 -3.75
C ASP A 83 13.93 -4.55 -4.40
N ARG A 84 14.39 -4.93 -5.60
CA ARG A 84 13.90 -6.11 -6.32
C ARG A 84 14.07 -7.39 -5.49
N ALA A 85 15.19 -7.53 -4.78
CA ALA A 85 15.46 -8.71 -3.96
C ALA A 85 14.45 -8.84 -2.80
N LEU A 86 13.95 -7.72 -2.25
CA LEU A 86 12.85 -7.73 -1.27
C LEU A 86 11.58 -8.33 -1.89
N VAL A 87 11.20 -7.89 -3.09
CA VAL A 87 10.00 -8.42 -3.77
C VAL A 87 10.17 -9.90 -4.10
N GLU A 88 11.35 -10.32 -4.55
CA GLU A 88 11.66 -11.74 -4.82
C GLU A 88 11.52 -12.60 -3.54
N ARG A 89 12.03 -12.13 -2.39
CA ARG A 89 11.85 -12.84 -1.10
C ARG A 89 10.38 -12.88 -0.67
N CYS A 90 9.61 -11.82 -0.88
CA CYS A 90 8.17 -11.83 -0.66
C CYS A 90 7.48 -12.92 -1.49
N VAL A 91 7.80 -12.99 -2.78
CA VAL A 91 7.22 -13.97 -3.71
C VAL A 91 7.59 -15.41 -3.31
N VAL A 92 8.86 -15.65 -2.97
CA VAL A 92 9.32 -16.98 -2.49
C VAL A 92 8.61 -17.36 -1.18
N THR A 93 8.42 -16.40 -0.26
CA THR A 93 7.68 -16.63 0.98
C THR A 93 6.23 -17.05 0.71
N LEU A 94 5.55 -16.37 -0.22
CA LEU A 94 4.16 -16.68 -0.57
C LEU A 94 4.01 -18.04 -1.27
N ALA A 95 5.03 -18.48 -1.99
CA ALA A 95 5.07 -19.83 -2.58
C ALA A 95 5.35 -20.93 -1.54
N GLY A 96 5.80 -20.56 -0.34
CA GLY A 96 6.11 -21.47 0.75
C GLY A 96 4.95 -21.64 1.76
N GLU A 97 5.30 -22.09 2.96
CA GLU A 97 4.33 -22.43 4.01
C GLU A 97 4.12 -21.31 5.04
N ARG A 98 5.07 -20.39 5.18
CA ARG A 98 4.96 -19.28 6.13
C ARG A 98 4.18 -18.12 5.55
N GLY A 99 3.45 -17.39 6.41
CA GLY A 99 2.88 -16.11 6.05
C GLY A 99 3.96 -15.07 5.77
N LEU A 100 3.64 -14.05 5.00
CA LEU A 100 4.49 -12.89 4.77
C LEU A 100 4.07 -11.75 5.71
N LEU A 101 5.01 -11.18 6.47
CA LEU A 101 4.78 -10.00 7.28
C LEU A 101 5.63 -8.83 6.75
N LEU A 102 4.95 -7.84 6.17
CA LEU A 102 5.56 -6.59 5.74
C LEU A 102 5.61 -5.61 6.92
N VAL A 103 6.80 -5.24 7.34
CA VAL A 103 7.03 -4.29 8.44
C VAL A 103 7.67 -3.01 7.92
N GLY A 104 7.44 -1.89 8.60
CA GLY A 104 8.04 -0.61 8.22
C GLY A 104 7.27 0.56 8.82
N GLU A 105 7.78 1.76 8.64
CA GLU A 105 7.14 2.98 9.11
C GLU A 105 5.83 3.28 8.34
N PRO A 106 4.90 4.09 8.88
CA PRO A 106 3.72 4.53 8.14
C PRO A 106 4.11 5.18 6.81
N GLY A 107 3.31 4.91 5.76
CA GLY A 107 3.52 5.51 4.43
C GLY A 107 4.68 4.96 3.60
N THR A 108 5.29 3.81 3.99
CA THR A 108 6.32 3.11 3.19
C THR A 108 5.75 2.14 2.15
N ALA A 109 4.49 2.29 1.75
CA ALA A 109 3.82 1.49 0.71
C ALA A 109 3.65 -0.02 1.01
N LYS A 110 3.67 -0.46 2.29
CA LYS A 110 3.43 -1.85 2.68
C LYS A 110 2.09 -2.39 2.17
N SER A 111 1.01 -1.65 2.40
CA SER A 111 -0.33 -2.04 1.96
C SER A 111 -0.46 -2.08 0.44
N MET A 112 0.19 -1.15 -0.27
CA MET A 112 0.25 -1.18 -1.74
C MET A 112 1.00 -2.42 -2.24
N LEU A 113 2.16 -2.75 -1.63
CA LEU A 113 2.91 -3.95 -2.01
C LEU A 113 2.10 -5.23 -1.73
N SER A 114 1.41 -5.33 -0.58
CA SER A 114 0.55 -6.46 -0.25
C SER A 114 -0.60 -6.61 -1.25
N GLU A 115 -1.18 -5.49 -1.69
CA GLU A 115 -2.24 -5.42 -2.68
C GLU A 115 -1.77 -5.89 -4.06
N LEU A 116 -0.62 -5.40 -4.54
CA LEU A 116 -0.03 -5.81 -5.81
C LEU A 116 0.35 -7.28 -5.81
N LEU A 117 0.96 -7.79 -4.73
CA LEU A 117 1.33 -9.20 -4.61
C LEU A 117 0.09 -10.11 -4.64
N SER A 118 -0.95 -9.81 -3.85
CA SER A 118 -2.17 -10.62 -3.86
C SER A 118 -2.88 -10.58 -5.21
N THR A 119 -2.93 -9.42 -5.87
CA THR A 119 -3.47 -9.28 -7.23
C THR A 119 -2.74 -10.15 -8.23
N ALA A 120 -1.41 -10.11 -8.25
CA ALA A 120 -0.60 -10.87 -9.18
C ALA A 120 -0.66 -12.40 -8.91
N VAL A 121 -0.70 -12.78 -7.65
CA VAL A 121 -0.73 -14.19 -7.22
C VAL A 121 -2.10 -14.83 -7.46
N CYS A 122 -3.17 -14.24 -6.92
CA CYS A 122 -4.50 -14.86 -6.93
C CYS A 122 -5.57 -14.09 -7.69
N GLY A 123 -5.23 -12.97 -8.32
CA GLY A 123 -6.12 -12.20 -9.19
C GLY A 123 -7.14 -11.36 -8.46
N THR A 124 -6.98 -11.14 -7.17
CA THR A 124 -7.83 -10.24 -6.39
C THR A 124 -7.04 -9.63 -5.23
N SER A 125 -7.30 -8.36 -4.98
CA SER A 125 -6.82 -7.63 -3.80
C SER A 125 -7.87 -7.54 -2.69
N GLY A 126 -9.11 -7.97 -2.97
CA GLY A 126 -10.28 -7.73 -2.11
C GLY A 126 -10.42 -8.66 -0.91
N LEU A 127 -9.60 -9.70 -0.77
CA LEU A 127 -9.64 -10.61 0.38
C LEU A 127 -8.84 -10.02 1.56
N VAL A 128 -9.33 -8.92 2.13
CA VAL A 128 -8.62 -8.13 3.12
C VAL A 128 -9.43 -7.94 4.41
N VAL A 129 -8.74 -8.01 5.54
CA VAL A 129 -9.22 -7.61 6.87
C VAL A 129 -8.35 -6.45 7.35
N GLN A 130 -8.98 -5.34 7.73
CA GLN A 130 -8.30 -4.20 8.33
C GLN A 130 -8.20 -4.41 9.84
N GLY A 131 -7.00 -4.52 10.37
CA GLY A 131 -6.73 -4.63 11.80
C GLY A 131 -6.99 -3.31 12.52
N THR A 132 -7.78 -3.39 13.57
CA THR A 132 -8.10 -2.29 14.51
C THR A 132 -8.25 -2.86 15.92
N ALA A 133 -8.29 -2.00 16.92
CA ALA A 133 -8.62 -2.42 18.29
C ALA A 133 -10.03 -3.03 18.44
N GLY A 134 -10.92 -2.75 17.50
CA GLY A 134 -12.29 -3.32 17.46
C GLY A 134 -12.43 -4.56 16.55
N THR A 135 -11.35 -5.01 15.93
CA THR A 135 -11.38 -6.23 15.11
C THR A 135 -11.63 -7.45 16.01
N THR A 136 -12.58 -8.29 15.59
CA THR A 136 -12.95 -9.51 16.32
C THR A 136 -12.43 -10.76 15.62
N GLU A 137 -12.40 -11.89 16.33
CA GLU A 137 -12.00 -13.18 15.75
C GLU A 137 -12.92 -13.60 14.61
N ASP A 138 -14.21 -13.29 14.67
CA ASP A 138 -15.18 -13.60 13.62
C ASP A 138 -14.83 -12.95 12.28
N GLN A 139 -14.25 -11.75 12.31
CA GLN A 139 -13.78 -11.08 11.09
C GLN A 139 -12.59 -11.78 10.43
N LEU A 140 -11.85 -12.59 11.18
CA LEU A 140 -10.76 -13.43 10.66
C LEU A 140 -11.25 -14.82 10.26
N LYS A 141 -12.26 -15.37 10.94
CA LYS A 141 -12.74 -16.75 10.72
C LYS A 141 -14.03 -16.75 9.90
N TYR A 142 -15.16 -16.55 10.56
CA TYR A 142 -16.50 -16.52 9.95
C TYR A 142 -17.50 -15.86 10.90
N GLY A 143 -18.60 -15.40 10.34
CA GLY A 143 -19.77 -14.93 11.08
C GLY A 143 -21.00 -15.74 10.69
N TRP A 144 -22.16 -15.29 11.18
CA TRP A 144 -23.43 -15.94 10.93
C TRP A 144 -24.44 -14.97 10.33
N ASN A 145 -25.20 -15.44 9.35
CA ASN A 145 -26.45 -14.78 8.96
C ASN A 145 -27.50 -15.15 10.02
N TYR A 146 -27.72 -14.24 10.96
CA TYR A 146 -28.62 -14.48 12.09
C TYR A 146 -30.06 -14.82 11.69
N ALA A 147 -30.57 -14.28 10.58
CA ALA A 147 -31.90 -14.60 10.09
C ALA A 147 -32.00 -16.07 9.65
N LEU A 148 -31.01 -16.57 8.94
CA LEU A 148 -30.94 -17.98 8.57
C LEU A 148 -30.65 -18.88 9.76
N LEU A 149 -29.77 -18.46 10.66
CA LEU A 149 -29.43 -19.20 11.87
C LEU A 149 -30.68 -19.44 12.75
N LEU A 150 -31.51 -18.43 12.92
CA LEU A 150 -32.76 -18.55 13.70
C LEU A 150 -33.82 -19.39 12.98
N ALA A 151 -33.88 -19.34 11.65
CA ALA A 151 -34.88 -20.06 10.87
C ALA A 151 -34.53 -21.54 10.65
N GLN A 152 -33.26 -21.88 10.49
CA GLN A 152 -32.81 -23.20 10.03
C GLN A 152 -31.77 -23.86 10.95
N GLY A 153 -31.33 -23.16 12.00
CA GLY A 153 -30.22 -23.57 12.83
C GLY A 153 -28.85 -23.33 12.16
N PRO A 154 -27.75 -23.81 12.77
CA PRO A 154 -26.42 -23.70 12.20
C PRO A 154 -26.27 -24.60 10.98
N THR A 155 -26.21 -23.97 9.82
CA THR A 155 -26.03 -24.64 8.53
C THR A 155 -24.92 -23.93 7.74
N ARG A 156 -24.31 -24.61 6.76
CA ARG A 156 -23.33 -23.99 5.86
C ARG A 156 -23.91 -22.75 5.13
N GLN A 157 -25.21 -22.73 4.85
CA GLN A 157 -25.86 -21.58 4.21
C GLN A 157 -25.99 -20.38 5.12
N ALA A 158 -26.10 -20.61 6.43
CA ALA A 158 -26.14 -19.55 7.43
C ALA A 158 -24.75 -19.01 7.77
N LEU A 159 -23.68 -19.74 7.44
CA LEU A 159 -22.30 -19.32 7.68
C LEU A 159 -21.90 -18.22 6.67
N VAL A 160 -21.38 -17.12 7.18
CA VAL A 160 -20.81 -16.01 6.39
C VAL A 160 -19.30 -16.06 6.48
N PRO A 161 -18.61 -16.48 5.41
CA PRO A 161 -17.15 -16.62 5.46
C PRO A 161 -16.49 -15.23 5.52
N SER A 162 -15.43 -15.13 6.34
CA SER A 162 -14.55 -13.97 6.33
C SER A 162 -13.73 -13.92 5.01
N PRO A 163 -13.04 -12.80 4.74
CA PRO A 163 -12.05 -12.76 3.66
C PRO A 163 -10.97 -13.84 3.78
N VAL A 164 -10.56 -14.18 5.02
CA VAL A 164 -9.53 -15.20 5.27
C VAL A 164 -10.08 -16.60 4.98
N LEU A 165 -11.27 -16.95 5.47
CA LEU A 165 -11.90 -18.24 5.15
C LEU A 165 -12.19 -18.36 3.65
N THR A 166 -12.59 -17.28 3.01
CA THR A 166 -12.78 -17.23 1.54
C THR A 166 -11.47 -17.53 0.80
N ALA A 167 -10.36 -16.90 1.24
CA ALA A 167 -9.04 -17.16 0.67
C ALA A 167 -8.62 -18.62 0.88
N MET A 168 -8.82 -19.15 2.08
CA MET A 168 -8.53 -20.55 2.40
C MET A 168 -9.27 -21.52 1.46
N SER A 169 -10.57 -21.31 1.28
CA SER A 169 -11.40 -22.21 0.43
C SER A 169 -11.02 -22.16 -1.05
N ARG A 170 -10.41 -21.04 -1.51
CA ARG A 170 -10.01 -20.83 -2.92
C ARG A 170 -8.54 -21.10 -3.20
N GLY A 171 -7.71 -21.38 -2.19
CA GLY A 171 -6.26 -21.40 -2.35
C GLY A 171 -5.67 -20.03 -2.71
N ALA A 172 -6.29 -18.95 -2.25
CA ALA A 172 -5.89 -17.58 -2.54
C ALA A 172 -5.06 -16.96 -1.40
N VAL A 173 -4.56 -15.74 -1.62
CA VAL A 173 -3.86 -14.97 -0.60
C VAL A 173 -4.85 -14.07 0.15
N ALA A 174 -4.92 -14.24 1.48
CA ALA A 174 -5.62 -13.30 2.36
C ALA A 174 -4.66 -12.18 2.78
N ARG A 175 -5.22 -10.98 3.02
CA ARG A 175 -4.48 -9.82 3.53
C ARG A 175 -5.02 -9.42 4.89
N VAL A 176 -4.14 -9.20 5.87
CA VAL A 176 -4.48 -8.64 7.20
C VAL A 176 -3.64 -7.39 7.40
N GLU A 177 -4.25 -6.25 7.13
CA GLU A 177 -3.59 -4.96 7.25
C GLU A 177 -3.51 -4.51 8.70
N GLU A 178 -2.37 -3.96 9.11
CA GLU A 178 -2.13 -3.45 10.46
C GLU A 178 -2.42 -4.47 11.58
N VAL A 179 -1.94 -5.71 11.41
CA VAL A 179 -2.22 -6.82 12.34
C VAL A 179 -1.87 -6.50 13.80
N THR A 180 -0.87 -5.68 14.05
CA THR A 180 -0.46 -5.25 15.40
C THR A 180 -1.45 -4.30 16.08
N ARG A 181 -2.43 -3.75 15.37
CA ARG A 181 -3.55 -3.00 15.97
C ARG A 181 -4.66 -3.89 16.51
N CYS A 182 -4.69 -5.17 16.12
CA CYS A 182 -5.60 -6.14 16.70
C CYS A 182 -5.19 -6.46 18.13
N LEU A 183 -6.17 -6.80 18.98
CA LEU A 183 -5.92 -7.32 20.31
C LEU A 183 -5.12 -8.64 20.23
N PRO A 184 -4.30 -8.98 21.25
CA PRO A 184 -3.49 -10.21 21.25
C PRO A 184 -4.30 -11.49 21.00
N GLU A 185 -5.51 -11.58 21.55
CA GLU A 185 -6.41 -12.73 21.39
C GLU A 185 -6.81 -12.93 19.92
N VAL A 186 -7.05 -11.82 19.20
CA VAL A 186 -7.38 -11.84 17.77
C VAL A 186 -6.16 -12.21 16.93
N GLN A 187 -4.96 -11.71 17.33
CA GLN A 187 -3.71 -12.10 16.67
C GLN A 187 -3.42 -13.60 16.83
N ASP A 188 -3.71 -14.18 18.00
CA ASP A 188 -3.47 -15.58 18.27
C ASP A 188 -4.37 -16.52 17.44
N ALA A 189 -5.54 -16.05 16.98
CA ALA A 189 -6.36 -16.79 16.02
C ALA A 189 -5.59 -17.10 14.72
N LEU A 190 -4.65 -16.23 14.31
CA LEU A 190 -3.78 -16.45 13.15
C LEU A 190 -2.74 -17.57 13.38
N VAL A 191 -2.39 -17.89 14.63
CA VAL A 191 -1.40 -18.92 14.95
C VAL A 191 -1.88 -20.29 14.49
N SER A 192 -3.11 -20.67 14.87
CA SER A 192 -3.71 -21.96 14.46
C SER A 192 -3.95 -21.99 12.95
N LEU A 193 -4.44 -20.92 12.40
CA LEU A 193 -4.74 -20.79 10.98
C LEU A 193 -3.49 -20.98 10.10
N LEU A 194 -2.36 -20.37 10.47
CA LEU A 194 -1.10 -20.51 9.74
C LEU A 194 -0.41 -21.88 9.99
N SER A 195 -0.60 -22.47 11.17
CA SER A 195 0.05 -23.75 11.53
C SER A 195 -0.69 -24.95 11.01
N GLU A 196 -2.01 -24.98 11.20
CA GLU A 196 -2.84 -26.15 10.93
C GLU A 196 -3.55 -26.08 9.58
N ARG A 197 -3.57 -24.87 8.97
CA ARG A 197 -4.23 -24.62 7.68
C ARG A 197 -5.69 -25.05 7.67
N ARG A 198 -6.38 -24.87 8.82
CA ARG A 198 -7.79 -25.22 9.00
C ARG A 198 -8.48 -24.28 9.99
N ILE A 199 -9.80 -24.17 9.86
CA ILE A 199 -10.68 -23.46 10.79
C ILE A 199 -11.75 -24.46 11.25
N ALA A 200 -11.90 -24.63 12.56
CA ALA A 200 -13.00 -25.37 13.14
C ALA A 200 -14.27 -24.50 13.17
N VAL A 201 -15.40 -25.11 12.86
CA VAL A 201 -16.75 -24.52 12.97
C VAL A 201 -17.56 -25.39 13.95
N PRO A 202 -17.39 -25.20 15.27
CA PRO A 202 -17.99 -26.09 16.29
C PRO A 202 -19.51 -26.19 16.19
N GLU A 203 -20.18 -25.13 15.71
CA GLU A 203 -21.63 -25.10 15.52
C GLU A 203 -22.12 -26.07 14.44
N LEU A 204 -21.23 -26.52 13.54
CA LEU A 204 -21.51 -27.52 12.52
C LEU A 204 -21.01 -28.92 12.93
N ALA A 205 -20.75 -29.15 14.22
CA ALA A 205 -20.28 -30.40 14.73
C ALA A 205 -21.18 -31.57 14.28
N GLY A 206 -20.55 -32.64 13.77
CA GLY A 206 -21.27 -33.80 13.22
C GLY A 206 -21.53 -33.73 11.71
N SER A 207 -21.18 -32.66 11.03
CA SER A 207 -21.19 -32.54 9.58
C SER A 207 -19.76 -32.47 9.00
N GLU A 208 -19.63 -32.68 7.69
CA GLU A 208 -18.35 -32.51 6.97
C GLU A 208 -17.87 -31.04 7.00
N ASP A 209 -18.78 -30.11 7.21
CA ASP A 209 -18.50 -28.67 7.27
C ASP A 209 -17.97 -28.19 8.64
N ALA A 210 -17.87 -29.11 9.63
CA ALA A 210 -17.35 -28.78 10.96
C ALA A 210 -15.86 -28.37 10.95
N LEU A 211 -15.15 -28.64 9.86
CA LEU A 211 -13.73 -28.34 9.72
C LEU A 211 -13.42 -27.85 8.28
N ALA A 212 -13.12 -26.56 8.13
CA ALA A 212 -12.72 -25.99 6.86
C ALA A 212 -11.21 -26.07 6.70
N HIS A 213 -10.73 -26.79 5.70
CA HIS A 213 -9.31 -26.90 5.35
C HIS A 213 -8.92 -25.90 4.28
N ALA A 214 -7.67 -25.43 4.33
CA ALA A 214 -7.13 -24.60 3.27
C ALA A 214 -6.87 -25.39 2.00
N ALA A 215 -7.32 -24.86 0.87
CA ALA A 215 -6.96 -25.36 -0.44
C ALA A 215 -5.48 -25.07 -0.77
N PRO A 216 -4.82 -25.90 -1.60
CA PRO A 216 -3.45 -25.64 -2.06
C PRO A 216 -3.31 -24.23 -2.66
N GLY A 217 -2.22 -23.54 -2.31
CA GLY A 217 -1.97 -22.15 -2.74
C GLY A 217 -2.40 -21.08 -1.72
N PHE A 218 -3.17 -21.44 -0.69
CA PHE A 218 -3.53 -20.51 0.37
C PHE A 218 -2.29 -19.99 1.10
N ASN A 219 -2.19 -18.66 1.21
CA ASN A 219 -1.23 -18.02 2.10
C ASN A 219 -1.80 -16.69 2.65
N LEU A 220 -1.04 -16.03 3.52
CA LEU A 220 -1.46 -14.80 4.19
C LEU A 220 -0.34 -13.76 4.12
N ILE A 221 -0.71 -12.54 3.74
CA ILE A 221 0.13 -11.35 3.88
C ILE A 221 -0.43 -10.54 5.05
N ALA A 222 0.42 -10.22 6.02
CA ALA A 222 0.10 -9.25 7.06
C ALA A 222 0.98 -8.01 6.90
N THR A 223 0.46 -6.85 7.32
CA THR A 223 1.26 -5.64 7.46
C THR A 223 1.29 -5.20 8.92
N ALA A 224 2.41 -4.63 9.33
CA ALA A 224 2.57 -4.11 10.69
C ALA A 224 3.42 -2.85 10.71
N ASN A 225 3.08 -1.97 11.64
CA ASN A 225 3.89 -0.85 12.03
C ASN A 225 4.42 -1.11 13.44
N LEU A 226 5.67 -1.53 13.56
CA LEU A 226 6.23 -1.97 14.85
C LEU A 226 6.57 -0.82 15.81
N ARG A 227 6.52 0.43 15.35
CA ARG A 227 6.88 1.62 16.14
C ARG A 227 5.69 2.53 16.45
N ASP A 228 4.48 2.15 16.03
CA ASP A 228 3.30 2.97 16.25
C ASP A 228 2.82 2.92 17.71
N LYS A 229 2.25 4.02 18.21
CA LYS A 229 1.60 4.04 19.53
C LYS A 229 0.26 3.30 19.44
N GLY A 230 -0.05 2.48 20.46
CA GLY A 230 -1.30 1.73 20.50
C GLY A 230 -1.29 0.42 19.69
N VAL A 231 -0.12 -0.11 19.36
CA VAL A 231 0.03 -1.46 18.80
C VAL A 231 0.20 -2.49 19.92
N SER A 232 -0.35 -3.67 19.70
CA SER A 232 -0.15 -4.83 20.57
C SER A 232 1.10 -5.59 20.11
N GLU A 233 1.92 -6.03 21.06
CA GLU A 233 3.07 -6.84 20.73
C GLU A 233 2.62 -8.22 20.20
N MET A 234 3.21 -8.66 19.10
CA MET A 234 2.96 -9.99 18.55
C MET A 234 3.60 -11.06 19.44
N SER A 235 2.84 -12.13 19.72
CA SER A 235 3.37 -13.29 20.45
C SER A 235 4.54 -13.94 19.70
N ALA A 236 5.47 -14.56 20.44
CA ALA A 236 6.57 -15.32 19.84
C ALA A 236 6.04 -16.50 18.96
N ALA A 237 4.89 -17.03 19.31
CA ALA A 237 4.22 -18.07 18.55
C ALA A 237 3.79 -17.56 17.17
N LEU A 238 3.19 -16.38 17.10
CA LEU A 238 2.77 -15.77 15.83
C LEU A 238 3.98 -15.32 15.00
N LYS A 239 4.99 -14.67 15.62
CA LYS A 239 6.22 -14.26 14.93
C LYS A 239 6.90 -15.40 14.18
N ARG A 240 6.90 -16.63 14.73
CA ARG A 240 7.50 -17.82 14.09
C ARG A 240 6.76 -18.33 12.85
N ARG A 241 5.51 -17.91 12.61
CA ARG A 241 4.68 -18.30 11.47
C ARG A 241 4.84 -17.38 10.27
N PHE A 242 5.53 -16.26 10.47
CA PHE A 242 5.79 -15.29 9.42
C PHE A 242 7.28 -15.24 9.02
N ASN A 243 7.51 -14.97 7.75
CA ASN A 243 8.76 -14.36 7.30
C ASN A 243 8.57 -12.84 7.27
N PHE A 244 9.53 -12.13 7.86
CA PHE A 244 9.50 -10.67 7.99
C PHE A 244 10.27 -10.05 6.84
N GLU A 245 9.65 -9.09 6.15
CA GLU A 245 10.31 -8.25 5.17
C GLU A 245 10.12 -6.78 5.54
N THR A 246 11.22 -6.05 5.62
CA THR A 246 11.18 -4.63 5.99
C THR A 246 11.06 -3.76 4.75
N VAL A 247 9.96 -3.03 4.66
CA VAL A 247 9.74 -2.01 3.62
C VAL A 247 10.20 -0.67 4.17
N GLY A 248 11.36 -0.22 3.72
CA GLY A 248 11.94 1.06 4.09
C GLY A 248 11.42 2.23 3.27
N PRO A 249 11.77 3.47 3.66
CA PRO A 249 11.58 4.62 2.82
C PRO A 249 12.44 4.54 1.55
N ILE A 250 12.03 5.27 0.52
CA ILE A 250 12.78 5.32 -0.75
C ILE A 250 14.12 6.02 -0.50
N GLY A 251 15.22 5.36 -0.83
CA GLY A 251 16.58 5.89 -0.60
C GLY A 251 17.03 6.93 -1.62
N ASP A 252 16.55 6.85 -2.84
CA ASP A 252 16.92 7.75 -3.94
C ASP A 252 15.95 8.94 -4.03
N LEU A 253 16.49 10.17 -4.11
CA LEU A 253 15.69 11.40 -4.15
C LEU A 253 14.93 11.55 -5.47
N ASP A 254 15.59 11.22 -6.58
CA ASP A 254 14.98 11.38 -7.90
C ASP A 254 13.84 10.38 -8.08
N ALA A 255 14.04 9.14 -7.63
CA ALA A 255 13.00 8.11 -7.63
C ALA A 255 11.82 8.49 -6.72
N GLU A 256 12.07 9.02 -5.51
CA GLU A 256 11.00 9.49 -4.62
C GLU A 256 10.24 10.68 -5.24
N THR A 257 10.95 11.64 -5.85
CA THR A 257 10.34 12.80 -6.52
C THR A 257 9.50 12.37 -7.72
N ALA A 258 10.00 11.43 -8.54
CA ALA A 258 9.25 10.87 -9.67
C ALA A 258 7.98 10.16 -9.22
N LEU A 259 8.04 9.36 -8.13
CA LEU A 259 6.88 8.70 -7.54
C LEU A 259 5.85 9.72 -7.03
N VAL A 260 6.29 10.72 -6.26
CA VAL A 260 5.40 11.78 -5.72
C VAL A 260 4.70 12.50 -6.86
N ARG A 261 5.44 12.89 -7.91
CA ARG A 261 4.88 13.52 -9.11
C ARG A 261 3.84 12.63 -9.79
N GLY A 262 4.17 11.38 -10.05
CA GLY A 262 3.29 10.43 -10.75
C GLY A 262 1.98 10.17 -9.99
N GLN A 263 2.05 9.91 -8.69
CA GLN A 263 0.88 9.64 -7.87
C GLN A 263 0.03 10.89 -7.62
N ALA A 264 0.65 12.05 -7.38
CA ALA A 264 -0.06 13.30 -7.23
C ALA A 264 -0.77 13.70 -8.52
N ARG A 265 -0.09 13.59 -9.67
CA ARG A 265 -0.69 13.82 -11.00
C ARG A 265 -1.91 12.94 -11.21
N ALA A 266 -1.78 11.63 -11.04
CA ALA A 266 -2.89 10.70 -11.22
C ALA A 266 -4.08 11.00 -10.28
N SER A 267 -3.83 11.49 -9.07
CA SER A 267 -4.85 11.90 -8.12
C SER A 267 -5.59 13.17 -8.57
N VAL A 268 -4.84 14.18 -9.01
CA VAL A 268 -5.38 15.47 -9.48
C VAL A 268 -6.17 15.32 -10.77
N GLU A 269 -5.68 14.51 -11.72
CA GLU A 269 -6.40 14.21 -12.96
C GLU A 269 -7.72 13.47 -12.71
N ARG A 270 -7.78 12.56 -11.73
CA ARG A 270 -9.04 11.95 -11.28
C ARG A 270 -10.02 12.96 -10.68
N ALA A 271 -9.52 14.04 -10.07
CA ALA A 271 -10.33 15.15 -9.60
C ALA A 271 -10.75 16.11 -10.73
N GLY A 272 -10.38 15.84 -11.99
CA GLY A 272 -10.73 16.65 -13.15
C GLY A 272 -9.90 17.92 -13.30
N ALA A 273 -8.75 18.02 -12.61
CA ALA A 273 -7.88 19.18 -12.65
C ALA A 273 -6.53 18.87 -13.33
N PRO A 274 -5.87 19.85 -13.99
CA PRO A 274 -4.54 19.66 -14.53
C PRO A 274 -3.49 19.66 -13.42
N PHE A 275 -2.47 18.81 -13.54
CA PHE A 275 -1.33 18.83 -12.65
C PHE A 275 -0.30 19.87 -13.13
N GLN A 276 -0.21 20.98 -12.40
CA GLN A 276 0.68 22.13 -12.71
C GLN A 276 1.51 22.47 -11.46
N VAL A 277 2.54 21.67 -11.20
CA VAL A 277 3.53 21.92 -10.14
C VAL A 277 4.91 21.79 -10.76
N ASP A 278 5.72 22.82 -10.61
CA ASP A 278 7.08 22.86 -11.15
C ASP A 278 8.00 21.84 -10.46
N ASP A 279 8.95 21.31 -11.21
CA ASP A 279 9.91 20.34 -10.72
C ASP A 279 10.71 20.84 -9.51
N ALA A 280 11.08 22.11 -9.50
CA ALA A 280 11.79 22.74 -8.38
C ALA A 280 10.95 22.77 -7.08
N VAL A 281 9.62 22.90 -7.20
CA VAL A 281 8.70 22.85 -6.04
C VAL A 281 8.59 21.42 -5.51
N LEU A 282 8.49 20.42 -6.40
CA LEU A 282 8.43 19.01 -6.01
C LEU A 282 9.74 18.55 -5.37
N GLU A 283 10.88 18.94 -5.93
CA GLU A 283 12.20 18.64 -5.37
C GLU A 283 12.36 19.27 -3.97
N ALA A 284 11.99 20.54 -3.80
CA ALA A 284 12.02 21.20 -2.50
C ALA A 284 11.09 20.54 -1.47
N LEU A 285 9.88 20.14 -1.89
CA LEU A 285 8.93 19.42 -1.07
C LEU A 285 9.52 18.07 -0.60
N VAL A 286 9.97 17.22 -1.54
CA VAL A 286 10.51 15.90 -1.22
C VAL A 286 11.79 16.02 -0.38
N THR A 287 12.67 16.98 -0.69
CA THR A 287 13.86 17.25 0.10
C THR A 287 13.51 17.61 1.55
N ALA A 288 12.52 18.50 1.77
CA ALA A 288 12.08 18.87 3.12
C ALA A 288 11.52 17.65 3.88
N PHE A 289 10.72 16.80 3.22
CA PHE A 289 10.20 15.59 3.82
C PHE A 289 11.31 14.61 4.21
N ARG A 290 12.32 14.44 3.38
CA ARG A 290 13.47 13.57 3.66
C ARG A 290 14.31 14.10 4.82
N ASP A 291 14.69 15.36 4.78
CA ASP A 291 15.50 15.98 5.83
C ASP A 291 14.83 15.85 7.21
N LEU A 292 13.53 16.16 7.28
CA LEU A 292 12.74 16.08 8.50
C LEU A 292 12.56 14.61 8.96
N ARG A 293 12.37 13.66 8.03
CA ARG A 293 12.26 12.23 8.31
C ARG A 293 13.55 11.62 8.82
N GLU A 294 14.68 11.96 8.19
CA GLU A 294 15.98 11.43 8.51
C GLU A 294 16.64 12.11 9.73
N GLY A 295 16.18 13.33 10.06
CA GLY A 295 16.81 14.16 11.11
C GLY A 295 18.16 14.72 10.67
N ARG A 296 18.41 14.72 9.36
CA ARG A 296 19.65 15.18 8.74
C ARG A 296 19.41 15.54 7.29
N SER A 297 19.99 16.65 6.84
CA SER A 297 19.95 17.05 5.43
C SER A 297 20.96 16.26 4.59
N ALA A 298 20.76 16.28 3.27
CA ALA A 298 21.70 15.68 2.31
C ALA A 298 23.11 16.26 2.42
N GLU A 299 23.24 17.54 2.81
CA GLU A 299 24.51 18.22 3.04
C GLU A 299 25.13 17.86 4.43
N GLY A 300 24.42 17.07 5.24
CA GLY A 300 24.90 16.59 6.52
C GLY A 300 24.56 17.48 7.71
N TRP A 301 23.70 18.51 7.57
CA TRP A 301 23.25 19.34 8.67
C TRP A 301 22.23 18.62 9.55
N GLU A 302 22.34 18.77 10.85
CA GLU A 302 21.37 18.23 11.80
C GLU A 302 20.01 18.91 11.67
N VAL A 303 18.96 18.13 11.74
CA VAL A 303 17.56 18.54 11.67
C VAL A 303 16.81 17.90 12.84
N GLU A 304 16.08 18.67 13.61
CA GLU A 304 15.23 18.12 14.65
C GLU A 304 14.00 17.46 14.02
N ARG A 305 13.82 16.16 14.28
CA ARG A 305 12.69 15.40 13.72
C ARG A 305 11.39 15.79 14.39
N PRO A 306 10.32 16.04 13.61
CA PRO A 306 8.97 16.12 14.17
C PRO A 306 8.55 14.75 14.71
N SER A 307 7.57 14.74 15.62
CA SER A 307 6.94 13.50 16.10
C SER A 307 6.07 12.84 15.03
N THR A 308 5.52 13.66 14.13
CA THR A 308 4.77 13.21 12.95
C THR A 308 5.69 12.54 11.94
N VAL A 309 5.24 11.42 11.39
CA VAL A 309 5.99 10.72 10.34
C VAL A 309 5.90 11.48 9.01
N MET A 310 7.06 11.96 8.55
CA MET A 310 7.19 12.64 7.24
C MET A 310 7.28 11.60 6.12
N SER A 311 6.13 10.96 5.81
CA SER A 311 6.07 9.86 4.85
C SER A 311 5.96 10.34 3.39
N THR A 312 6.37 9.48 2.45
CA THR A 312 6.18 9.72 1.00
C THR A 312 4.69 9.88 0.64
N ALA A 313 3.79 9.16 1.32
CA ALA A 313 2.34 9.30 1.12
C ALA A 313 1.83 10.70 1.50
N GLU A 314 2.35 11.28 2.59
CA GLU A 314 2.05 12.68 2.95
C GLU A 314 2.62 13.66 1.91
N ALA A 315 3.83 13.43 1.40
CA ALA A 315 4.41 14.24 0.32
C ALA A 315 3.54 14.20 -0.96
N VAL A 316 3.00 13.03 -1.33
CA VAL A 316 2.02 12.89 -2.44
C VAL A 316 0.77 13.74 -2.17
N SER A 317 0.25 13.70 -0.95
CA SER A 317 -0.94 14.47 -0.56
C SER A 317 -0.69 15.98 -0.66
N VAL A 318 0.47 16.44 -0.19
CA VAL A 318 0.85 17.86 -0.28
C VAL A 318 1.04 18.29 -1.74
N ALA A 319 1.74 17.49 -2.56
CA ALA A 319 1.91 17.77 -3.99
C ALA A 319 0.56 17.86 -4.72
N GLY A 320 -0.38 16.96 -4.39
CA GLY A 320 -1.74 16.99 -4.91
C GLY A 320 -2.51 18.25 -4.49
N ALA A 321 -2.40 18.64 -3.21
CA ALA A 321 -3.04 19.86 -2.70
C ALA A 321 -2.50 21.12 -3.35
N LEU A 322 -1.18 21.21 -3.57
CA LEU A 322 -0.54 22.30 -4.29
C LEU A 322 -1.05 22.42 -5.74
N ALA A 323 -1.16 21.27 -6.44
CA ALA A 323 -1.67 21.24 -7.81
C ALA A 323 -3.15 21.64 -7.89
N LEU A 324 -4.00 21.17 -6.96
CA LEU A 324 -5.40 21.57 -6.88
C LEU A 324 -5.56 23.05 -6.56
N ALA A 325 -4.73 23.60 -5.66
CA ALA A 325 -4.73 25.01 -5.35
C ALA A 325 -4.38 25.86 -6.58
N ALA A 326 -3.35 25.45 -7.35
CA ALA A 326 -2.98 26.10 -8.60
C ALA A 326 -4.12 26.07 -9.65
N ALA A 327 -4.83 24.92 -9.74
CA ALA A 327 -5.91 24.76 -10.72
C ALA A 327 -7.18 25.53 -10.37
N TYR A 328 -7.56 25.57 -9.10
CA TYR A 328 -8.83 26.17 -8.66
C TYR A 328 -8.72 27.63 -8.24
N PHE A 329 -7.52 28.09 -7.88
CA PHE A 329 -7.26 29.48 -7.47
C PHE A 329 -6.12 30.10 -8.30
N PRO A 330 -6.28 30.18 -9.64
CA PRO A 330 -5.23 30.71 -10.51
C PRO A 330 -5.03 32.22 -10.26
N GLY A 331 -3.79 32.64 -10.17
CA GLY A 331 -3.40 34.05 -10.22
C GLY A 331 -3.12 34.73 -8.90
N ASP A 332 -3.49 34.17 -7.75
CA ASP A 332 -3.32 34.89 -6.47
C ASP A 332 -2.01 34.55 -5.74
N ARG A 333 -1.39 33.40 -5.99
CA ARG A 333 -0.15 32.96 -5.31
C ARG A 333 0.69 32.05 -6.19
N ASP A 334 1.99 32.23 -6.11
CA ASP A 334 2.94 31.21 -6.58
C ASP A 334 2.75 29.91 -5.78
N VAL A 335 2.72 28.76 -6.48
CA VAL A 335 2.56 27.41 -5.89
C VAL A 335 3.61 27.16 -4.80
N LEU A 336 4.84 27.62 -5.01
CA LEU A 336 5.91 27.56 -4.02
C LEU A 336 5.53 28.30 -2.73
N GLY A 337 4.78 29.40 -2.84
CA GLY A 337 4.31 30.21 -1.71
C GLY A 337 3.31 29.49 -0.80
N LEU A 338 2.68 28.42 -1.27
CA LEU A 338 1.74 27.60 -0.49
C LEU A 338 2.44 26.50 0.32
N LEU A 339 3.66 26.12 -0.08
CA LEU A 339 4.38 24.98 0.50
C LEU A 339 4.60 25.08 2.02
N PRO A 340 5.03 26.25 2.61
CA PRO A 340 5.23 26.36 4.05
C PRO A 340 3.97 26.06 4.86
N GLY A 341 2.81 26.58 4.42
CA GLY A 341 1.52 26.35 5.07
C GLY A 341 1.07 24.88 5.02
N HIS A 342 1.26 24.21 3.89
CA HIS A 342 0.95 22.78 3.76
C HIS A 342 1.86 21.92 4.63
N LEU A 343 3.16 22.19 4.69
CA LEU A 343 4.09 21.51 5.58
C LEU A 343 3.73 21.70 7.05
N LEU A 344 3.38 22.93 7.44
CA LEU A 344 2.91 23.23 8.79
C LEU A 344 1.66 22.41 9.14
N GLY A 345 0.72 22.27 8.20
CA GLY A 345 -0.47 21.42 8.38
C GLY A 345 -0.16 19.95 8.57
N VAL A 346 0.89 19.44 7.92
CA VAL A 346 1.35 18.05 8.10
C VAL A 346 1.97 17.85 9.49
N VAL A 347 2.86 18.73 9.93
CA VAL A 347 3.60 18.51 11.19
C VAL A 347 2.78 18.79 12.45
N ARG A 348 1.76 19.64 12.40
CA ARG A 348 0.94 19.98 13.57
C ARG A 348 -0.03 18.89 14.04
N LYS A 349 -0.03 17.71 13.44
CA LYS A 349 -1.04 16.66 13.70
C LYS A 349 -0.95 16.07 15.11
N ASP A 350 0.25 15.82 15.62
CA ASP A 350 0.46 15.00 16.81
C ASP A 350 1.00 15.79 18.02
N ASP A 351 1.88 16.75 17.79
CA ASP A 351 2.53 17.55 18.84
C ASP A 351 2.61 19.03 18.44
N PRO A 352 2.07 19.94 19.26
CA PRO A 352 2.23 21.37 19.03
C PRO A 352 3.68 21.84 18.92
N ALA A 353 4.62 21.14 19.58
CA ALA A 353 6.05 21.43 19.50
C ALA A 353 6.65 21.19 18.11
N ASP A 354 6.00 20.37 17.26
CA ASP A 354 6.46 20.09 15.91
C ASP A 354 6.47 21.34 15.00
N ALA A 355 5.62 22.32 15.29
CA ALA A 355 5.68 23.61 14.61
C ALA A 355 7.00 24.36 14.91
N ALA A 356 7.54 24.24 16.13
CA ALA A 356 8.85 24.81 16.48
C ALA A 356 9.98 24.06 15.77
N ARG A 357 9.90 22.73 15.65
CA ARG A 357 10.87 21.90 14.92
C ARG A 357 10.88 22.26 13.43
N LEU A 358 9.71 22.49 12.83
CA LEU A 358 9.63 22.97 11.45
C LEU A 358 10.25 24.35 11.28
N ARG A 359 10.02 25.29 12.23
CA ARG A 359 10.70 26.60 12.21
C ARG A 359 12.21 26.44 12.30
N GLY A 360 12.71 25.54 13.17
CA GLY A 360 14.14 25.23 13.25
C GLY A 360 14.72 24.72 11.91
N TYR A 361 13.95 23.93 11.17
CA TYR A 361 14.32 23.52 9.82
C TYR A 361 14.44 24.71 8.86
N TRP A 362 13.52 25.69 8.95
CA TRP A 362 13.59 26.91 8.16
C TRP A 362 14.79 27.78 8.54
N ASP A 363 15.03 28.00 9.81
CA ASP A 363 16.15 28.81 10.32
C ASP A 363 17.52 28.16 10.10
N GLY A 364 17.56 26.87 9.90
CA GLY A 364 18.76 26.08 9.62
C GLY A 364 18.94 25.74 8.14
N PRO A 365 18.52 24.57 7.67
CA PRO A 365 18.75 24.08 6.31
C PRO A 365 18.20 24.98 5.22
N VAL A 366 16.95 25.44 5.34
CA VAL A 366 16.31 26.31 4.31
C VAL A 366 17.11 27.60 4.13
N ARG A 367 17.46 28.27 5.24
CA ARG A 367 18.28 29.49 5.23
C ARG A 367 19.65 29.24 4.57
N ARG A 368 20.34 28.18 4.97
CA ARG A 368 21.68 27.85 4.41
C ARG A 368 21.64 27.61 2.91
N ARG A 369 20.62 26.88 2.41
CA ARG A 369 20.43 26.67 0.96
C ARG A 369 20.11 27.97 0.23
N ALA A 370 19.34 28.87 0.84
CA ALA A 370 19.08 30.20 0.32
C ALA A 370 20.37 31.05 0.21
N GLU A 371 21.22 31.03 1.25
CA GLU A 371 22.52 31.70 1.30
C GLU A 371 23.52 31.12 0.26
N GLN A 372 23.40 29.83 -0.07
CA GLN A 372 24.19 29.16 -1.13
C GLN A 372 23.75 29.53 -2.56
N GLY A 373 22.72 30.32 -2.73
CA GLY A 373 22.31 30.91 -4.01
C GLY A 373 21.15 30.24 -4.73
N SER A 374 20.51 29.23 -4.13
CA SER A 374 19.31 28.62 -4.71
C SER A 374 18.11 29.59 -4.68
N ALA A 375 17.53 29.88 -5.84
CA ALA A 375 16.37 30.78 -5.96
C ALA A 375 15.14 30.20 -5.25
N THR A 376 14.85 28.90 -5.41
CA THR A 376 13.73 28.20 -4.76
C THR A 376 13.82 28.30 -3.24
N TRP A 377 14.99 27.95 -2.67
CA TRP A 377 15.18 28.01 -1.21
C TRP A 377 15.20 29.43 -0.67
N ARG A 378 15.62 30.43 -1.45
CA ARG A 378 15.53 31.84 -1.08
C ARG A 378 14.07 32.29 -0.98
N THR A 379 13.25 31.97 -1.96
CA THR A 379 11.81 32.26 -1.90
C THR A 379 11.16 31.59 -0.69
N LEU A 380 11.48 30.33 -0.39
CA LEU A 380 10.99 29.65 0.81
C LEU A 380 11.45 30.31 2.10
N TRP A 381 12.71 30.77 2.16
CA TRP A 381 13.22 31.49 3.32
C TRP A 381 12.47 32.84 3.54
N ASP A 382 12.18 33.57 2.48
CA ASP A 382 11.45 34.84 2.56
C ASP A 382 10.01 34.65 3.07
N LEU A 383 9.44 33.46 2.91
CA LEU A 383 8.09 33.06 3.37
C LEU A 383 8.05 32.52 4.81
N ARG A 384 9.14 32.56 5.57
CA ARG A 384 9.22 32.01 6.93
C ARG A 384 8.17 32.56 7.90
N THR A 385 7.67 33.77 7.70
CA THR A 385 6.61 34.37 8.52
C THR A 385 5.29 33.62 8.47
N VAL A 386 5.05 32.82 7.43
CA VAL A 386 3.87 31.92 7.33
C VAL A 386 3.88 30.86 8.44
N LEU A 387 5.05 30.53 8.98
CA LEU A 387 5.22 29.52 10.04
C LEU A 387 5.05 30.11 11.46
N GLU A 388 4.84 31.44 11.59
CA GLU A 388 4.67 32.11 12.87
C GLU A 388 3.20 32.15 13.32
N GLY A 389 2.25 31.75 12.42
CA GLY A 389 0.81 31.81 12.60
C GLY A 389 0.15 30.59 13.30
#